data_afdfbafc297bf09ae3598e021b9cccea
#
_entry.id   afdfbafc297bf09ae3598e021b9cccea
#
_cell.length_a   1.000
_cell.length_b   1.000
_cell.length_c   1.000
_cell.angle_alpha   90.00
_cell.angle_beta   90.00
_cell.angle_gamma   90.00
#
_symmetry.space_group_name_H-M   'P 1'
#
loop_
_entity.id
_entity.type
_entity.pdbx_description
1 polymer ?
#
loop_
_entity_poly.entity_id
_entity_poly.type
_entity_poly.pdbx_seq_one_letter_code
_entity_poly.pdbx_strand_id
1 'polypeptide(L)'
;MDWRTLFLSPRGRIGKRDFWVAFVMIMAASVALNLVKPVGQVLGLLLLWPQVCINTKRLHDAGRTAWLLLFPAAVTLACAGVALAGPSGPVAETAFAVAMATSFVFLLWVGLSAGDLEHNRFGPPPEAT
;
A
#
# COMPACT_ATOMS: atom_id res chain seq x y z
N MET A 1 -0.22 -13.57 15.09
CA MET A 1 0.23 -12.96 13.83
C MET A 1 1.76 -12.96 13.77
N ASP A 2 2.38 -13.53 12.74
CA ASP A 2 3.83 -13.45 12.55
C ASP A 2 4.19 -12.18 11.77
N TRP A 3 4.81 -11.22 12.46
CA TRP A 3 5.18 -9.92 11.91
C TRP A 3 6.20 -10.00 10.77
N ARG A 4 7.08 -11.01 10.79
CA ARG A 4 8.06 -11.22 9.73
C ARG A 4 7.37 -11.60 8.42
N THR A 5 6.50 -12.58 8.48
CA THR A 5 5.73 -12.97 7.30
C THR A 5 4.78 -11.85 6.85
N LEU A 6 4.24 -11.06 7.77
CA LEU A 6 3.35 -9.96 7.45
C LEU A 6 4.03 -8.89 6.58
N PHE A 7 5.22 -8.45 6.97
CA PHE A 7 5.90 -7.32 6.31
C PHE A 7 6.93 -7.71 5.25
N LEU A 8 7.43 -8.94 5.28
CA LEU A 8 8.51 -9.37 4.38
C LEU A 8 8.05 -10.32 3.26
N SER A 9 6.90 -10.97 3.41
CA SER A 9 6.40 -11.90 2.40
C SER A 9 5.07 -11.40 1.81
N PRO A 10 4.92 -11.36 0.48
CA PRO A 10 3.65 -11.02 -0.17
C PRO A 10 2.67 -12.21 -0.26
N ARG A 11 3.07 -13.41 0.20
CA ARG A 11 2.27 -14.64 0.11
C ARG A 11 1.24 -14.72 1.24
N GLY A 12 0.11 -15.38 0.98
CA GLY A 12 -0.96 -15.61 1.94
C GLY A 12 -2.04 -14.53 1.91
N ARG A 13 -2.87 -14.51 2.94
CA ARG A 13 -4.04 -13.64 3.09
C ARG A 13 -3.96 -12.89 4.43
N ILE A 14 -4.63 -11.74 4.51
CA ILE A 14 -4.71 -10.94 5.74
C ILE A 14 -6.13 -10.40 5.93
N GLY A 15 -6.65 -10.47 7.15
CA GLY A 15 -7.94 -9.92 7.53
C GLY A 15 -7.96 -8.38 7.55
N LYS A 16 -9.17 -7.80 7.59
CA LYS A 16 -9.35 -6.33 7.61
C LYS A 16 -8.64 -5.68 8.80
N ARG A 17 -8.82 -6.23 9.99
CA ARG A 17 -8.23 -5.69 11.23
C ARG A 17 -6.71 -5.62 11.13
N ASP A 18 -6.09 -6.75 10.77
CA ASP A 18 -4.64 -6.87 10.69
C ASP A 18 -4.06 -5.97 9.59
N PHE A 19 -4.79 -5.83 8.46
CA PHE A 19 -4.42 -4.90 7.40
C PHE A 19 -4.35 -3.45 7.92
N TRP A 20 -5.40 -2.99 8.62
CA TRP A 20 -5.43 -1.61 9.11
C TRP A 20 -4.41 -1.36 10.22
N VAL A 21 -4.19 -2.34 11.12
CA VAL A 21 -3.13 -2.26 12.15
C VAL A 21 -1.77 -2.14 11.49
N ALA A 22 -1.45 -3.02 10.52
CA ALA A 22 -0.19 -2.98 9.79
C ALA A 22 -0.01 -1.67 9.01
N PHE A 23 -1.07 -1.18 8.37
CA PHE A 23 -1.05 0.10 7.66
C PHE A 23 -0.72 1.27 8.59
N VAL A 24 -1.38 1.37 9.75
CA VAL A 24 -1.11 2.41 10.74
C VAL A 24 0.33 2.33 11.25
N MET A 25 0.86 1.13 11.46
CA MET A 25 2.27 0.95 11.87
C MET A 25 3.25 1.45 10.80
N ILE A 26 3.01 1.14 9.53
CA ILE A 26 3.84 1.64 8.41
C ILE A 26 3.74 3.17 8.34
N MET A 27 2.55 3.74 8.50
CA MET A 27 2.36 5.19 8.51
C MET A 27 3.10 5.86 9.66
N ALA A 28 3.00 5.33 10.87
CA ALA A 28 3.72 5.85 12.04
C ALA A 28 5.24 5.79 11.83
N ALA A 29 5.76 4.68 11.29
CA ALA A 29 7.17 4.55 10.94
C ALA A 29 7.60 5.56 9.86
N SER A 30 6.76 5.78 8.84
CA SER A 30 7.01 6.77 7.79
C SER A 30 7.09 8.19 8.35
N VAL A 31 6.16 8.56 9.23
CA VAL A 31 6.19 9.87 9.90
C VAL A 31 7.45 10.03 10.74
N ALA A 32 7.79 9.02 11.57
CA ALA A 32 8.98 9.05 12.40
C ALA A 32 10.28 9.21 11.58
N LEU A 33 10.40 8.47 10.44
CA LEU A 33 11.54 8.60 9.55
C LEU A 33 11.64 9.99 8.92
N ASN A 34 10.51 10.62 8.58
CA ASN A 34 10.49 11.97 8.00
C ASN A 34 10.97 13.06 8.96
N LEU A 35 11.01 12.79 10.27
CA LEU A 35 11.59 13.73 11.26
C LEU A 35 13.13 13.77 11.20
N VAL A 36 13.76 12.73 10.63
CA VAL A 36 15.23 12.58 10.57
C VAL A 36 15.71 12.81 9.12
N LYS A 37 15.64 14.04 8.65
CA LYS A 37 16.11 14.41 7.29
C LYS A 37 17.64 14.54 7.23
N PRO A 38 18.27 14.19 6.09
CA PRO A 38 17.74 13.57 4.85
C PRO A 38 17.68 12.03 4.89
N VAL A 39 18.32 11.40 5.86
CA VAL A 39 18.48 9.93 5.95
C VAL A 39 17.14 9.22 6.02
N GLY A 40 16.19 9.79 6.78
CA GLY A 40 14.85 9.22 6.93
C GLY A 40 14.06 9.15 5.63
N GLN A 41 14.28 10.06 4.70
CA GLN A 41 13.63 10.02 3.38
C GLN A 41 14.10 8.81 2.56
N VAL A 42 15.40 8.51 2.61
CA VAL A 42 15.98 7.33 1.92
C VAL A 42 15.48 6.05 2.59
N LEU A 43 15.53 5.99 3.93
CA LEU A 43 15.02 4.82 4.68
C LEU A 43 13.51 4.63 4.49
N GLY A 44 12.76 5.71 4.27
CA GLY A 44 11.32 5.66 3.96
C GLY A 44 11.00 4.84 2.71
N LEU A 45 11.90 4.79 1.73
CA LEU A 45 11.73 3.94 0.55
C LEU A 45 11.68 2.45 0.90
N LEU A 46 12.34 2.03 1.98
CA LEU A 46 12.29 0.64 2.43
C LEU A 46 10.90 0.24 2.91
N LEU A 47 10.07 1.21 3.33
CA LEU A 47 8.69 0.95 3.74
C LEU A 47 7.75 0.65 2.57
N LEU A 48 8.18 0.89 1.32
CA LEU A 48 7.41 0.50 0.13
C LEU A 48 7.21 -1.02 0.06
N TRP A 49 8.22 -1.80 0.46
CA TRP A 49 8.11 -3.26 0.43
C TRP A 49 7.06 -3.80 1.40
N PRO A 50 7.07 -3.47 2.70
CA PRO A 50 5.97 -3.81 3.61
C PRO A 50 4.60 -3.35 3.11
N GLN A 51 4.51 -2.15 2.53
CA GLN A 51 3.26 -1.64 1.96
C GLN A 51 2.75 -2.52 0.81
N VAL A 52 3.63 -2.96 -0.10
CA VAL A 52 3.28 -3.92 -1.16
C VAL A 52 2.84 -5.25 -0.56
N CYS A 53 3.53 -5.76 0.45
CA CYS A 53 3.19 -7.04 1.09
C CYS A 53 1.78 -7.03 1.69
N ILE A 54 1.43 -6.01 2.49
CA ILE A 54 0.10 -5.96 3.12
C ILE A 54 -1.02 -5.75 2.12
N ASN A 55 -0.83 -4.90 1.10
CA ASN A 55 -1.82 -4.68 0.05
C ASN A 55 -2.03 -5.95 -0.80
N THR A 56 -0.94 -6.64 -1.16
CA THR A 56 -1.01 -7.92 -1.88
C THR A 56 -1.83 -8.95 -1.11
N LYS A 57 -1.52 -9.18 0.17
CA LYS A 57 -2.25 -10.12 1.01
C LYS A 57 -3.72 -9.76 1.17
N ARG A 58 -4.02 -8.46 1.25
CA ARG A 58 -5.40 -8.00 1.35
C ARG A 58 -6.17 -8.21 0.05
N LEU A 59 -5.53 -7.98 -1.11
CA LEU A 59 -6.10 -8.33 -2.42
C LEU A 59 -6.33 -9.84 -2.54
N HIS A 60 -5.37 -10.65 -2.09
CA HIS A 60 -5.50 -12.10 -2.06
C HIS A 60 -6.65 -12.56 -1.17
N ASP A 61 -6.89 -11.88 -0.06
CA ASP A 61 -8.01 -12.17 0.83
C ASP A 61 -9.37 -11.93 0.15
N ALA A 62 -9.44 -10.92 -0.73
CA ALA A 62 -10.60 -10.64 -1.57
C ALA A 62 -10.61 -11.44 -2.90
N GLY A 63 -9.84 -12.53 -3.04
CA GLY A 63 -9.73 -13.34 -4.24
C GLY A 63 -9.08 -12.66 -5.45
N ARG A 64 -8.47 -11.50 -5.25
CA ARG A 64 -7.93 -10.65 -6.32
C ARG A 64 -6.42 -10.78 -6.45
N THR A 65 -5.90 -10.45 -7.64
CA THR A 65 -4.47 -10.57 -7.93
C THR A 65 -3.70 -9.32 -7.48
N ALA A 66 -2.42 -9.49 -7.11
CA ALA A 66 -1.50 -8.41 -6.77
C ALA A 66 -1.22 -7.45 -7.95
N TRP A 67 -1.46 -7.88 -9.21
CA TRP A 67 -1.28 -7.04 -10.39
C TRP A 67 -2.10 -5.75 -10.36
N LEU A 68 -3.19 -5.72 -9.59
CA LEU A 68 -3.99 -4.51 -9.39
C LEU A 68 -3.21 -3.37 -8.72
N LEU A 69 -2.11 -3.67 -8.01
CA LEU A 69 -1.20 -2.66 -7.45
C LEU A 69 -0.48 -1.85 -8.53
N LEU A 70 -0.35 -2.38 -9.74
CA LEU A 70 0.26 -1.64 -10.86
C LEU A 70 -0.56 -0.42 -11.27
N PHE A 71 -1.88 -0.44 -11.05
CA PHE A 71 -2.73 0.70 -11.39
C PHE A 71 -2.35 1.98 -10.61
N PRO A 72 -2.42 2.01 -9.26
CA PRO A 72 -2.01 3.20 -8.52
C PRO A 72 -0.52 3.51 -8.67
N ALA A 73 0.34 2.49 -8.84
CA ALA A 73 1.76 2.70 -9.09
C ALA A 73 2.01 3.41 -10.42
N ALA A 74 1.35 3.01 -11.51
CA ALA A 74 1.48 3.63 -12.82
C ALA A 74 0.99 5.09 -12.80
N VAL A 75 -0.17 5.35 -12.16
CA VAL A 75 -0.69 6.71 -12.00
C VAL A 75 0.29 7.58 -11.21
N THR A 76 0.81 7.07 -10.09
CA THR A 76 1.77 7.81 -9.26
C THR A 76 3.06 8.12 -10.03
N LEU A 77 3.60 7.16 -10.77
CA LEU A 77 4.80 7.35 -11.59
C LEU A 77 4.56 8.35 -12.74
N ALA A 78 3.41 8.27 -13.41
CA ALA A 78 3.05 9.23 -14.46
C ALA A 78 2.92 10.66 -13.90
N CYS A 79 2.25 10.82 -12.77
CA CYS A 79 2.12 12.11 -12.09
C CYS A 79 3.47 12.65 -11.61
N ALA A 80 4.34 11.78 -11.08
CA ALA A 80 5.70 12.16 -10.70
C ALA A 80 6.52 12.62 -11.93
N GLY A 81 6.40 11.93 -13.07
CA GLY A 81 7.03 12.34 -14.32
C GLY A 81 6.56 13.72 -14.80
N VAL A 82 5.26 13.99 -14.74
CA VAL A 82 4.69 15.31 -15.06
C VAL A 82 5.21 16.38 -14.11
N ALA A 83 5.26 16.11 -12.81
CA ALA A 83 5.73 17.05 -11.81
C ALA A 83 7.22 17.37 -11.92
N LEU A 84 8.04 16.42 -12.37
CA LEU A 84 9.49 16.59 -12.54
C LEU A 84 9.86 17.24 -13.89
N ALA A 85 9.12 16.93 -14.96
CA ALA A 85 9.40 17.42 -16.31
C ALA A 85 8.60 18.67 -16.69
N GLY A 86 7.52 18.95 -15.97
CA GLY A 86 6.61 20.07 -16.23
C GLY A 86 7.01 21.36 -15.50
N PRO A 87 6.31 22.47 -15.80
CA PRO A 87 6.50 23.72 -15.07
C PRO A 87 6.08 23.53 -13.60
N SER A 88 6.81 24.18 -12.69
CA SER A 88 6.42 24.26 -11.28
C SER A 88 5.08 25.00 -11.11
N GLY A 89 4.38 24.73 -10.02
CA GLY A 89 3.12 25.39 -9.69
C GLY A 89 1.88 24.53 -9.97
N PRO A 90 0.79 25.08 -10.54
CA PRO A 90 -0.52 24.42 -10.58
C PRO A 90 -0.52 23.03 -11.24
N VAL A 91 0.34 22.79 -12.24
CA VAL A 91 0.44 21.49 -12.91
C VAL A 91 1.01 20.42 -11.97
N ALA A 92 2.12 20.74 -11.28
CA ALA A 92 2.74 19.83 -10.34
C ALA A 92 1.82 19.55 -9.12
N GLU A 93 1.13 20.58 -8.64
CA GLU A 93 0.15 20.46 -7.53
C GLU A 93 -1.02 19.56 -7.94
N THR A 94 -1.56 19.75 -9.16
CA THR A 94 -2.64 18.91 -9.68
C THR A 94 -2.19 17.46 -9.85
N ALA A 95 -0.99 17.23 -10.41
CA ALA A 95 -0.44 15.89 -10.55
C ALA A 95 -0.27 15.21 -9.19
N PHE A 96 0.25 15.93 -8.19
CA PHE A 96 0.35 15.42 -6.83
C PHE A 96 -1.03 15.07 -6.24
N ALA A 97 -2.02 15.95 -6.38
CA ALA A 97 -3.37 15.72 -5.89
C ALA A 97 -4.02 14.48 -6.55
N VAL A 98 -3.83 14.28 -7.86
CA VAL A 98 -4.34 13.11 -8.58
C VAL A 98 -3.68 11.83 -8.08
N ALA A 99 -2.35 11.82 -7.90
CA ALA A 99 -1.63 10.67 -7.37
C ALA A 99 -2.10 10.29 -5.96
N MET A 100 -2.25 11.30 -5.08
CA MET A 100 -2.73 11.10 -3.71
C MET A 100 -4.18 10.60 -3.68
N ALA A 101 -5.08 11.21 -4.44
CA ALA A 101 -6.47 10.79 -4.52
C ALA A 101 -6.62 9.35 -5.03
N THR A 102 -5.90 9.00 -6.09
CA THR A 102 -5.91 7.64 -6.65
C THR A 102 -5.42 6.62 -5.63
N SER A 103 -4.29 6.88 -4.97
CA SER A 103 -3.72 6.00 -3.95
C SER A 103 -4.64 5.85 -2.75
N PHE A 104 -5.27 6.93 -2.30
CA PHE A 104 -6.21 6.93 -1.18
C PHE A 104 -7.49 6.15 -1.49
N VAL A 105 -8.10 6.39 -2.65
CA VAL A 105 -9.30 5.64 -3.08
C VAL A 105 -8.98 4.15 -3.23
N PHE A 106 -7.83 3.82 -3.81
CA PHE A 106 -7.39 2.44 -3.93
C PHE A 106 -7.16 1.77 -2.57
N LEU A 107 -6.54 2.47 -1.62
CA LEU A 107 -6.33 2.01 -0.26
C LEU A 107 -7.67 1.70 0.44
N LEU A 108 -8.62 2.63 0.36
CA LEU A 108 -9.96 2.43 0.95
C LEU A 108 -10.66 1.24 0.31
N TRP A 109 -10.62 1.15 -1.02
CA TRP A 109 -11.24 0.04 -1.73
C TRP A 109 -10.63 -1.32 -1.33
N VAL A 110 -9.30 -1.44 -1.25
CA VAL A 110 -8.61 -2.66 -0.81
C VAL A 110 -8.92 -2.97 0.66
N GLY A 111 -8.78 -1.98 1.53
CA GLY A 111 -8.97 -2.16 2.98
C GLY A 111 -10.41 -2.50 3.38
N LEU A 112 -11.41 -1.94 2.67
CA LEU A 112 -12.83 -2.14 2.98
C LEU A 112 -13.46 -3.32 2.23
N SER A 113 -12.84 -3.83 1.16
CA SER A 113 -13.33 -4.98 0.39
C SER A 113 -13.66 -6.16 1.32
N ALA A 114 -14.70 -6.92 1.01
CA ALA A 114 -14.97 -8.17 1.70
C ALA A 114 -13.89 -9.20 1.35
N GLY A 115 -13.41 -9.95 2.34
CA GLY A 115 -12.57 -11.11 2.12
C GLY A 115 -13.41 -12.33 1.78
N ASP A 116 -12.82 -13.30 1.07
CA ASP A 116 -13.44 -14.60 0.83
C ASP A 116 -13.54 -15.38 2.14
N LEU A 117 -14.73 -15.93 2.43
CA LEU A 117 -14.95 -16.73 3.64
C LEU A 117 -14.39 -18.15 3.50
N GLU A 118 -14.19 -18.62 2.29
CA GLU A 118 -13.70 -19.95 1.98
C GLU A 118 -12.24 -19.94 1.54
N HIS A 119 -11.70 -21.14 1.38
CA HIS A 119 -10.38 -21.35 0.79
C HIS A 119 -10.38 -20.88 -0.66
N ASN A 120 -9.46 -19.97 -1.00
CA ASN A 120 -9.27 -19.51 -2.37
C ASN A 120 -7.86 -19.89 -2.89
N ARG A 121 -7.54 -19.54 -4.13
CA ARG A 121 -6.25 -19.84 -4.78
C ARG A 121 -5.01 -19.34 -4.04
N PHE A 122 -5.16 -18.46 -3.06
CA PHE A 122 -4.07 -17.87 -2.27
C PHE A 122 -3.94 -18.48 -0.87
N GLY A 123 -4.84 -19.40 -0.50
CA GLY A 123 -4.78 -20.11 0.76
C GLY A 123 -6.08 -20.08 1.57
N PRO A 124 -6.05 -20.65 2.79
CA PRO A 124 -7.18 -20.62 3.70
C PRO A 124 -7.52 -19.18 4.16
N PRO A 125 -8.77 -18.94 4.58
CA PRO A 125 -9.15 -17.66 5.15
C PRO A 125 -8.27 -17.34 6.38
N PRO A 126 -8.00 -16.04 6.64
CA PRO A 126 -7.34 -15.63 7.87
C PRO A 126 -8.15 -16.11 9.07
N GLU A 127 -7.46 -16.50 10.16
CA GLU A 127 -8.13 -16.83 11.41
C GLU A 127 -9.00 -15.63 11.86
N ALA A 128 -10.23 -15.91 12.27
CA ALA A 128 -11.13 -14.87 12.78
C ALA A 128 -10.53 -14.30 14.10
N THR A 129 -10.11 -13.05 14.03
CA THR A 129 -9.58 -12.28 15.16
C THR A 129 -10.59 -11.26 15.65
#